data_9da12327c1b2f100318dfd52cd55c77d
#
_entry.id   9da12327c1b2f100318dfd52cd55c77d
#
_cell.length_a   1.000
_cell.length_b   1.000
_cell.length_c   1.000
_cell.angle_alpha   90.00
_cell.angle_beta   90.00
_cell.angle_gamma   90.00
#
_symmetry.space_group_name_H-M   'P 1'
#
loop_
_entity.id
_entity.type
_entity.pdbx_description
1 polymer ?
#
loop_
_entity_poly.entity_id
_entity_poly.type
_entity_poly.pdbx_seq_one_letter_code
_entity_poly.pdbx_strand_id
1 'polypeptide(L)'
;LDFQFWIHNLQIPESVDLLVIGYGSTLRCDDSVGLRVADTIEAMNLPGVHTLTCNLLTPELAETISQASRVVFVDAAVDAEGEIQLRELVPAKSSQIFAHAAEPGTLLAMARDLYGRAPRAWCLAIPVDNLQIGEELSEKAQRGLTLAVEIIRKLAE
;
A
#
# COMPACT_ATOMS: atom_id res chain seq x y z
N LEU A 1 3.83 20.66 -8.97
CA LEU A 1 2.74 19.73 -9.31
C LEU A 1 1.46 20.23 -8.69
N ASP A 2 0.49 20.52 -9.54
CA ASP A 2 -0.81 21.03 -9.13
C ASP A 2 -1.56 19.96 -8.31
N PHE A 3 -2.02 20.34 -7.15
CA PHE A 3 -2.84 19.49 -6.26
C PHE A 3 -4.09 18.96 -6.97
N GLN A 4 -4.67 19.75 -7.87
CA GLN A 4 -5.80 19.37 -8.72
C GLN A 4 -5.45 18.25 -9.71
N PHE A 5 -4.23 18.24 -10.23
CA PHE A 5 -3.74 17.18 -11.09
C PHE A 5 -3.59 15.86 -10.33
N TRP A 6 -3.13 15.94 -9.06
CA TRP A 6 -2.98 14.80 -8.18
C TRP A 6 -4.33 14.16 -7.83
N ILE A 7 -5.31 14.96 -7.48
CA ILE A 7 -6.67 14.49 -7.16
C ILE A 7 -7.31 13.83 -8.39
N HIS A 8 -7.10 14.39 -9.59
CA HIS A 8 -7.67 13.84 -10.84
C HIS A 8 -7.10 12.46 -11.19
N ASN A 9 -5.83 12.22 -10.85
CA ASN A 9 -5.18 10.93 -11.07
C ASN A 9 -5.49 9.90 -9.97
N LEU A 10 -6.12 10.32 -8.88
CA LEU A 10 -6.59 9.43 -7.82
C LEU A 10 -8.00 8.90 -8.08
N GLN A 11 -8.64 9.29 -9.19
CA GLN A 11 -9.97 8.78 -9.51
C GLN A 11 -9.91 7.30 -9.85
N ILE A 12 -10.49 6.49 -8.96
CA ILE A 12 -10.65 5.07 -9.18
C ILE A 12 -11.84 4.84 -10.11
N PRO A 13 -11.75 3.90 -11.08
CA PRO A 13 -12.92 3.44 -11.83
C PRO A 13 -14.01 2.93 -10.90
N GLU A 14 -15.28 3.06 -11.28
CA GLU A 14 -16.44 2.72 -10.45
C GLU A 14 -16.47 1.26 -9.92
N SER A 15 -15.58 0.39 -10.40
CA SER A 15 -15.51 -1.01 -9.95
C SER A 15 -14.06 -1.43 -9.67
N VAL A 16 -13.51 -0.98 -8.53
CA VAL A 16 -12.22 -1.49 -8.06
C VAL A 16 -12.48 -2.60 -7.05
N ASP A 17 -12.11 -3.82 -7.41
CA ASP A 17 -12.20 -4.96 -6.51
C ASP A 17 -11.05 -4.98 -5.51
N LEU A 18 -9.84 -4.65 -5.97
CA LEU A 18 -8.64 -4.64 -5.15
C LEU A 18 -7.80 -3.40 -5.45
N LEU A 19 -7.57 -2.60 -4.42
CA LEU A 19 -6.64 -1.46 -4.47
C LEU A 19 -5.32 -1.88 -3.82
N VAL A 20 -4.23 -1.75 -4.54
CA VAL A 20 -2.88 -2.02 -4.04
C VAL A 20 -2.16 -0.69 -3.84
N ILE A 21 -1.75 -0.40 -2.62
CA ILE A 21 -1.03 0.82 -2.26
C ILE A 21 0.39 0.47 -1.86
N GLY A 22 1.36 0.79 -2.72
CA GLY A 22 2.78 0.66 -2.42
C GLY A 22 3.34 2.01 -1.96
N TYR A 23 4.09 2.02 -0.88
CA TYR A 23 4.66 3.26 -0.36
C TYR A 23 6.08 3.06 0.17
N GLY A 24 6.84 4.15 0.19
CA GLY A 24 8.23 4.18 0.61
C GLY A 24 9.07 5.15 -0.20
N SER A 25 10.38 5.15 0.03
CA SER A 25 11.32 6.04 -0.65
C SER A 25 12.04 5.31 -1.78
N THR A 26 12.08 5.93 -2.97
CA THR A 26 12.87 5.43 -4.10
C THR A 26 14.37 5.62 -3.91
N LEU A 27 14.81 6.42 -2.92
CA LEU A 27 16.19 6.80 -2.72
C LEU A 27 16.90 6.01 -1.61
N ARG A 28 16.21 5.10 -0.94
CA ARG A 28 16.76 4.34 0.18
C ARG A 28 16.68 2.82 -0.05
N CYS A 29 17.23 2.37 -1.16
CA CYS A 29 17.34 0.95 -1.55
C CYS A 29 16.05 0.15 -1.29
N ASP A 30 16.05 -0.74 -0.30
CA ASP A 30 14.94 -1.65 -0.02
C ASP A 30 13.65 -0.95 0.42
N ASP A 31 13.71 0.31 0.85
CA ASP A 31 12.52 1.09 1.19
C ASP A 31 11.61 1.31 -0.01
N SER A 32 12.11 1.11 -1.21
CA SER A 32 11.33 1.19 -2.46
C SER A 32 10.58 -0.09 -2.81
N VAL A 33 10.72 -1.16 -2.03
CA VAL A 33 10.16 -2.48 -2.41
C VAL A 33 8.63 -2.43 -2.59
N GLY A 34 7.92 -1.71 -1.72
CA GLY A 34 6.46 -1.54 -1.85
C GLY A 34 6.06 -0.85 -3.15
N LEU A 35 6.79 0.20 -3.53
CA LEU A 35 6.57 0.90 -4.80
C LEU A 35 6.77 -0.02 -5.99
N ARG A 36 7.81 -0.84 -5.97
CA ARG A 36 8.13 -1.77 -7.06
C ARG A 36 7.13 -2.90 -7.17
N VAL A 37 6.57 -3.36 -6.05
CA VAL A 37 5.47 -4.34 -6.06
C VAL A 37 4.26 -3.74 -6.79
N ALA A 38 3.85 -2.54 -6.41
CA ALA A 38 2.72 -1.88 -7.04
C ALA A 38 2.95 -1.65 -8.54
N ASP A 39 4.13 -1.20 -8.93
CA ASP A 39 4.49 -1.00 -10.34
C ASP A 39 4.43 -2.32 -11.12
N THR A 40 4.91 -3.42 -10.53
CA THR A 40 4.86 -4.74 -11.16
C THR A 40 3.42 -5.21 -11.35
N ILE A 41 2.57 -5.04 -10.34
CA ILE A 41 1.14 -5.39 -10.43
C ILE A 41 0.44 -4.55 -11.50
N GLU A 42 0.72 -3.25 -11.55
CA GLU A 42 0.16 -2.36 -12.57
C GLU A 42 0.49 -2.85 -13.99
N ALA A 43 1.74 -3.23 -14.22
CA ALA A 43 2.19 -3.74 -15.52
C ALA A 43 1.50 -5.04 -15.94
N MET A 44 0.95 -5.79 -15.01
CA MET A 44 0.23 -7.04 -15.28
C MET A 44 -1.20 -6.83 -15.78
N ASN A 45 -1.75 -5.64 -15.66
CA ASN A 45 -3.13 -5.29 -16.06
C ASN A 45 -4.18 -6.30 -15.56
N LEU A 46 -4.14 -6.64 -14.30
CA LEU A 46 -5.09 -7.57 -13.69
C LEU A 46 -6.50 -6.95 -13.63
N PRO A 47 -7.55 -7.68 -14.07
CA PRO A 47 -8.90 -7.15 -14.04
C PRO A 47 -9.34 -6.78 -12.62
N GLY A 48 -9.96 -5.59 -12.46
CA GLY A 48 -10.47 -5.12 -11.17
C GLY A 48 -9.40 -4.69 -10.18
N VAL A 49 -8.13 -4.70 -10.55
CA VAL A 49 -7.01 -4.28 -9.70
C VAL A 49 -6.56 -2.88 -10.10
N HIS A 50 -6.49 -1.99 -9.11
CA HIS A 50 -5.94 -0.65 -9.27
C HIS A 50 -4.76 -0.46 -8.33
N THR A 51 -3.72 0.23 -8.78
CA THR A 51 -2.51 0.45 -8.00
C THR A 51 -2.27 1.93 -7.74
N LEU A 52 -1.77 2.23 -6.56
CA LEU A 52 -1.28 3.57 -6.20
C LEU A 52 0.11 3.46 -5.59
N THR A 53 0.94 4.43 -5.88
CA THR A 53 2.26 4.57 -5.26
C THR A 53 2.40 5.94 -4.63
N CYS A 54 3.04 6.00 -3.47
CA CYS A 54 3.33 7.25 -2.78
C CYS A 54 4.55 7.11 -1.87
N ASN A 55 5.19 8.23 -1.56
CA ASN A 55 6.31 8.22 -0.62
C ASN A 55 5.84 8.01 0.81
N LEU A 56 4.75 8.65 1.17
CA LEU A 56 4.14 8.57 2.50
C LEU A 56 2.63 8.40 2.35
N LEU A 57 2.03 7.68 3.28
CA LEU A 57 0.57 7.61 3.40
C LEU A 57 0.05 8.95 3.91
N THR A 58 -0.95 9.49 3.23
CA THR A 58 -1.55 10.78 3.58
C THR A 58 -3.06 10.67 3.72
N PRO A 59 -3.70 11.58 4.50
CA PRO A 59 -5.15 11.53 4.73
C PRO A 59 -6.00 11.57 3.46
N GLU A 60 -5.52 12.17 2.39
CA GLU A 60 -6.22 12.24 1.10
C GLU A 60 -6.53 10.87 0.51
N LEU A 61 -5.76 9.84 0.87
CA LEU A 61 -6.00 8.48 0.41
C LEU A 61 -7.28 7.85 0.98
N ALA A 62 -7.81 8.40 2.07
CA ALA A 62 -8.98 7.83 2.73
C ALA A 62 -10.22 7.77 1.83
N GLU A 63 -10.44 8.78 1.00
CA GLU A 63 -11.56 8.79 0.04
C GLU A 63 -11.40 7.66 -0.97
N THR A 64 -10.23 7.55 -1.58
CA THR A 64 -9.91 6.50 -2.55
C THR A 64 -10.07 5.11 -1.93
N ILE A 65 -9.56 4.93 -0.71
CA ILE A 65 -9.69 3.68 0.04
C ILE A 65 -11.15 3.32 0.25
N SER A 66 -12.00 4.28 0.59
CA SER A 66 -13.42 4.03 0.86
C SER A 66 -14.18 3.50 -0.37
N GLN A 67 -13.68 3.76 -1.57
CA GLN A 67 -14.32 3.35 -2.83
C GLN A 67 -13.91 1.96 -3.30
N ALA A 68 -12.86 1.38 -2.73
CA ALA A 68 -12.41 0.03 -3.08
C ALA A 68 -13.14 -1.04 -2.28
N SER A 69 -13.33 -2.22 -2.86
CA SER A 69 -13.89 -3.37 -2.13
C SER A 69 -12.89 -3.95 -1.13
N ARG A 70 -11.61 -4.01 -1.52
CA ARG A 70 -10.51 -4.52 -0.70
C ARG A 70 -9.26 -3.69 -0.95
N VAL A 71 -8.39 -3.60 0.05
CA VAL A 71 -7.14 -2.83 -0.04
C VAL A 71 -5.96 -3.65 0.51
N VAL A 72 -4.84 -3.62 -0.19
CA VAL A 72 -3.56 -4.16 0.31
C VAL A 72 -2.55 -3.02 0.37
N PHE A 73 -2.01 -2.78 1.57
CA PHE A 73 -0.88 -1.87 1.77
C PHE A 73 0.41 -2.68 1.71
N VAL A 74 1.36 -2.25 0.89
CA VAL A 74 2.64 -2.94 0.72
C VAL A 74 3.77 -2.09 1.31
N ASP A 75 4.44 -2.62 2.31
CA ASP A 75 5.44 -1.90 3.09
C ASP A 75 6.73 -2.71 3.27
N ALA A 76 7.85 -1.99 3.34
CA ALA A 76 9.12 -2.56 3.76
C ALA A 76 9.15 -2.71 5.29
N ALA A 77 9.45 -3.90 5.79
CA ALA A 77 9.53 -4.17 7.21
C ALA A 77 10.98 -4.20 7.67
N VAL A 78 11.39 -3.15 8.38
CA VAL A 78 12.75 -3.03 8.94
C VAL A 78 12.84 -3.89 10.18
N ASP A 79 14.01 -4.51 10.38
CA ASP A 79 14.29 -5.37 11.53
C ASP A 79 13.33 -6.56 11.69
N ALA A 80 12.59 -6.89 10.63
CA ALA A 80 11.73 -8.05 10.63
C ALA A 80 12.56 -9.32 10.43
N GLU A 81 12.48 -10.22 11.39
CA GLU A 81 13.04 -11.56 11.24
C GLU A 81 12.02 -12.45 10.53
N GLY A 82 12.51 -13.28 9.61
CA GLY A 82 11.69 -14.27 8.95
C GLY A 82 11.19 -13.85 7.57
N GLU A 83 10.03 -14.36 7.22
CA GLU A 83 9.48 -14.25 5.87
C GLU A 83 8.47 -13.11 5.74
N ILE A 84 8.05 -12.85 4.50
CA ILE A 84 6.95 -11.95 4.18
C ILE A 84 5.69 -12.32 4.97
N GLN A 85 4.99 -11.31 5.47
CA GLN A 85 3.75 -11.50 6.24
C GLN A 85 2.60 -10.74 5.61
N LEU A 86 1.47 -11.42 5.49
CA LEU A 86 0.20 -10.81 5.13
C LEU A 86 -0.69 -10.79 6.38
N ARG A 87 -0.98 -9.58 6.86
CA ARG A 87 -1.77 -9.39 8.08
C ARG A 87 -3.03 -8.60 7.77
N GLU A 88 -4.18 -9.13 8.19
CA GLU A 88 -5.43 -8.38 8.08
C GLU A 88 -5.42 -7.18 9.03
N LEU A 89 -5.86 -6.03 8.52
CA LEU A 89 -5.93 -4.78 9.26
C LEU A 89 -7.35 -4.51 9.73
N VAL A 90 -7.45 -3.86 10.87
CA VAL A 90 -8.70 -3.29 11.36
C VAL A 90 -8.55 -1.78 11.46
N PRO A 91 -9.63 -1.00 11.26
CA PRO A 91 -9.57 0.44 11.45
C PRO A 91 -9.10 0.80 12.87
N ALA A 92 -8.24 1.79 12.98
CA ALA A 92 -7.82 2.34 14.27
C ALA A 92 -9.02 2.96 14.99
N LYS A 93 -8.90 3.14 16.30
CA LYS A 93 -9.90 3.86 17.08
C LYS A 93 -9.90 5.34 16.66
N SER A 94 -11.07 5.97 16.56
CA SER A 94 -11.20 7.37 16.18
C SER A 94 -10.35 8.32 17.05
N SER A 95 -10.14 7.98 18.30
CA SER A 95 -9.28 8.75 19.23
C SER A 95 -7.79 8.74 18.85
N GLN A 96 -7.35 7.84 17.98
CA GLN A 96 -5.96 7.68 17.59
C GLN A 96 -5.61 8.31 16.24
N ILE A 97 -6.59 8.83 15.51
CA ILE A 97 -6.41 9.35 14.14
C ILE A 97 -5.31 10.42 14.07
N PHE A 98 -5.31 11.37 14.99
CA PHE A 98 -4.34 12.47 14.97
C PHE A 98 -2.93 12.05 15.38
N ALA A 99 -2.79 10.99 16.19
CA ALA A 99 -1.49 10.53 16.68
C ALA A 99 -0.75 9.69 15.64
N HIS A 100 -1.47 9.04 14.71
CA HIS A 100 -0.91 8.04 13.78
C HIS A 100 -1.39 8.25 12.34
N ALA A 101 -1.41 9.50 11.87
CA ALA A 101 -2.01 9.87 10.58
C ALA A 101 -1.40 9.17 9.35
N ALA A 102 -0.18 8.65 9.46
CA ALA A 102 0.53 7.98 8.37
C ALA A 102 0.47 6.44 8.45
N GLU A 103 -0.41 5.89 9.27
CA GLU A 103 -0.55 4.44 9.42
C GLU A 103 -1.76 3.90 8.65
N PRO A 104 -1.66 2.70 8.05
CA PRO A 104 -2.78 2.11 7.30
C PRO A 104 -4.08 2.00 8.10
N GLY A 105 -4.02 1.56 9.35
CA GLY A 105 -5.20 1.45 10.22
C GLY A 105 -5.90 2.79 10.45
N THR A 106 -5.13 3.86 10.51
CA THR A 106 -5.67 5.22 10.65
C THR A 106 -6.40 5.67 9.39
N LEU A 107 -5.86 5.37 8.22
CA LEU A 107 -6.53 5.68 6.95
C LEU A 107 -7.83 4.91 6.81
N LEU A 108 -7.88 3.66 7.27
CA LEU A 108 -9.11 2.87 7.31
C LEU A 108 -10.15 3.51 8.23
N ALA A 109 -9.72 4.00 9.40
CA ALA A 109 -10.61 4.71 10.32
C ALA A 109 -11.14 6.01 9.72
N MET A 110 -10.30 6.76 9.02
CA MET A 110 -10.71 7.98 8.30
C MET A 110 -11.70 7.66 7.18
N ALA A 111 -11.46 6.60 6.44
CA ALA A 111 -12.39 6.15 5.39
C ALA A 111 -13.77 5.84 5.99
N ARG A 112 -13.82 5.12 7.11
CA ARG A 112 -15.05 4.82 7.84
C ARG A 112 -15.74 6.08 8.35
N ASP A 113 -15.00 6.94 9.03
CA ASP A 113 -15.58 8.08 9.76
C ASP A 113 -15.97 9.24 8.84
N LEU A 114 -15.21 9.48 7.75
CA LEU A 114 -15.45 10.60 6.84
C LEU A 114 -16.30 10.20 5.62
N TYR A 115 -16.17 8.96 5.16
CA TYR A 115 -16.81 8.49 3.90
C TYR A 115 -17.78 7.32 4.13
N GLY A 116 -17.97 6.92 5.38
CA GLY A 116 -18.99 5.95 5.77
C GLY A 116 -18.64 4.48 5.54
N ARG A 117 -17.42 4.19 5.06
CA ARG A 117 -17.04 2.81 4.73
C ARG A 117 -15.54 2.59 4.84
N ALA A 118 -15.15 1.53 5.56
CA ALA A 118 -13.80 1.00 5.53
C ALA A 118 -13.83 -0.37 4.83
N PRO A 119 -13.08 -0.55 3.72
CA PRO A 119 -13.02 -1.85 3.05
C PRO A 119 -12.25 -2.85 3.89
N ARG A 120 -12.39 -4.13 3.55
CA ARG A 120 -11.50 -5.16 4.07
C ARG A 120 -10.08 -4.87 3.59
N ALA A 121 -9.10 -4.95 4.48
CA ALA A 121 -7.74 -4.49 4.19
C ALA A 121 -6.66 -5.38 4.82
N TRP A 122 -5.50 -5.41 4.17
CA TRP A 122 -4.32 -6.15 4.62
C TRP A 122 -3.08 -5.27 4.53
N CYS A 123 -2.12 -5.58 5.38
CA CYS A 123 -0.74 -5.10 5.25
C CYS A 123 0.14 -6.26 4.82
N LEU A 124 0.82 -6.09 3.71
CA LEU A 124 1.82 -7.02 3.20
C LEU A 124 3.20 -6.46 3.57
N ALA A 125 3.81 -7.02 4.59
CA ALA A 125 5.09 -6.57 5.12
C ALA A 125 6.22 -7.40 4.52
N ILE A 126 7.12 -6.74 3.81
CA ILE A 126 8.25 -7.37 3.12
C ILE A 126 9.52 -7.13 3.93
N PRO A 127 10.17 -8.20 4.47
CA PRO A 127 11.43 -8.04 5.20
C PRO A 127 12.53 -7.46 4.32
N VAL A 128 13.27 -6.51 4.83
CA VAL A 128 14.33 -5.81 4.10
C VAL A 128 15.61 -5.72 4.92
N ASP A 129 16.75 -5.57 4.22
CA ASP A 129 18.06 -5.50 4.83
C ASP A 129 18.71 -4.13 4.70
N ASN A 130 18.54 -3.45 3.55
CA ASN A 130 19.34 -2.30 3.17
C ASN A 130 18.50 -1.05 2.98
N LEU A 131 18.67 -0.08 3.88
CA LEU A 131 18.02 1.24 3.82
C LEU A 131 19.01 2.37 3.55
N GLN A 132 20.19 2.06 3.05
CA GLN A 132 21.17 3.08 2.66
C GLN A 132 20.70 3.85 1.44
N ILE A 133 21.32 5.01 1.19
CA ILE A 133 21.03 5.80 0.00
C ILE A 133 21.40 4.99 -1.24
N GLY A 134 20.50 4.86 -2.18
CA GLY A 134 20.69 4.10 -3.41
C GLY A 134 19.39 3.59 -3.98
N GLU A 135 19.46 2.94 -5.12
CA GLU A 135 18.28 2.45 -5.86
C GLU A 135 18.17 0.93 -5.95
N GLU A 136 19.19 0.20 -5.51
CA GLU A 136 19.25 -1.25 -5.65
C GLU A 136 18.53 -1.98 -4.52
N LEU A 137 17.77 -3.01 -4.86
CA LEU A 137 17.18 -3.93 -3.89
C LEU A 137 18.20 -5.00 -3.49
N SER A 138 18.24 -5.34 -2.20
CA SER A 138 18.96 -6.51 -1.71
C SER A 138 18.33 -7.80 -2.27
N GLU A 139 19.06 -8.92 -2.21
CA GLU A 139 18.50 -10.21 -2.59
C GLU A 139 17.27 -10.58 -1.77
N LYS A 140 17.30 -10.27 -0.49
CA LYS A 140 16.16 -10.48 0.42
C LYS A 140 14.93 -9.71 -0.04
N ALA A 141 15.08 -8.42 -0.36
CA ALA A 141 13.99 -7.59 -0.86
C ALA A 141 13.49 -8.06 -2.23
N GLN A 142 14.37 -8.51 -3.11
CA GLN A 142 13.97 -9.05 -4.42
C GLN A 142 13.14 -10.34 -4.27
N ARG A 143 13.53 -11.24 -3.38
CA ARG A 143 12.72 -12.43 -3.07
C ARG A 143 11.36 -12.04 -2.51
N GLY A 144 11.34 -11.07 -1.62
CA GLY A 144 10.10 -10.53 -1.05
C GLY A 144 9.21 -9.92 -2.11
N LEU A 145 9.77 -9.18 -3.05
CA LEU A 145 9.04 -8.62 -4.19
C LEU A 145 8.32 -9.72 -4.99
N THR A 146 9.04 -10.78 -5.34
CA THR A 146 8.48 -11.90 -6.11
C THR A 146 7.33 -12.57 -5.36
N LEU A 147 7.50 -12.84 -4.07
CA LEU A 147 6.47 -13.44 -3.23
C LEU A 147 5.25 -12.52 -3.04
N ALA A 148 5.49 -11.22 -2.86
CA ALA A 148 4.42 -10.23 -2.72
C ALA A 148 3.54 -10.19 -3.97
N VAL A 149 4.14 -10.18 -5.14
CA VAL A 149 3.40 -10.19 -6.41
C VAL A 149 2.52 -11.44 -6.51
N GLU A 150 3.03 -12.61 -6.14
CA GLU A 150 2.25 -13.86 -6.15
C GLU A 150 1.08 -13.81 -5.15
N ILE A 151 1.31 -13.29 -3.95
CA ILE A 151 0.25 -13.15 -2.94
C ILE A 151 -0.87 -12.22 -3.46
N ILE A 152 -0.50 -11.08 -4.04
CA ILE A 152 -1.47 -10.12 -4.58
C ILE A 152 -2.24 -10.72 -5.74
N ARG A 153 -1.57 -11.46 -6.65
CA ARG A 153 -2.25 -12.14 -7.75
C ARG A 153 -3.32 -13.11 -7.25
N LYS A 154 -3.03 -13.86 -6.20
CA LYS A 154 -4.00 -14.79 -5.60
C LYS A 154 -5.17 -14.04 -4.94
N LEU A 155 -4.90 -12.92 -4.29
CA LEU A 155 -5.95 -12.09 -3.72
C LEU A 155 -6.85 -11.49 -4.80
N ALA A 156 -6.32 -11.26 -5.99
CA ALA A 156 -7.06 -10.68 -7.11
C ALA A 156 -7.97 -11.68 -7.85
N GLU A 157 -7.82 -12.98 -7.59
CA GLU A 157 -8.68 -14.03 -8.18
C GLU A 157 -10.14 -13.99 -7.58
#